data_d50968eea06b1ce4b218b43245a7d960
#
_entry.id   d50968eea06b1ce4b218b43245a7d960
#
_cell.length_a   1.000
_cell.length_b   1.000
_cell.length_c   1.000
_cell.angle_alpha   90.00
_cell.angle_beta   90.00
_cell.angle_gamma   90.00
#
_symmetry.space_group_name_H-M   'P 1'
#
loop_
_entity.id
_entity.type
_entity.pdbx_description
1 polymer ?
#
loop_
_entity_poly.entity_id
_entity_poly.type
_entity_poly.pdbx_seq_one_letter_code
_entity_poly.pdbx_strand_id
1 'polypeptide(L)'
;AWAEYRHDMSHWRRDLPLAQVTQVCQHAPESVLFWGLMFELLARGIIDSWDYRFIFAAFRTGGLTATANTNLVTNLGIGAEATHTKTLPSHLRPPQAILQPLTQPRGIVVDEAAERWVMRNVMEATLPGMSKQAARFLTRRIRRFAFSQG
;
A
#
# COMPACT_ATOMS: atom_id res chain seq x y z
N ALA A 1 -14.85 5.17 0.33
CA ALA A 1 -14.01 4.01 0.70
C ALA A 1 -14.39 3.40 2.06
N TRP A 2 -14.59 4.19 3.13
CA TRP A 2 -14.91 3.62 4.47
C TRP A 2 -16.22 2.82 4.51
N ALA A 3 -17.26 3.20 3.78
CA ALA A 3 -18.51 2.44 3.68
C ALA A 3 -18.30 1.06 3.03
N GLU A 4 -17.24 0.89 2.25
CA GLU A 4 -16.86 -0.35 1.58
C GLU A 4 -15.75 -1.13 2.29
N TYR A 5 -15.27 -0.61 3.42
CA TYR A 5 -14.23 -1.26 4.20
C TYR A 5 -14.74 -2.59 4.76
N ARG A 6 -13.97 -3.66 4.56
CA ARG A 6 -14.28 -4.99 5.06
C ARG A 6 -13.12 -5.52 5.90
N HIS A 7 -13.45 -6.05 7.06
CA HIS A 7 -12.47 -6.73 7.90
C HIS A 7 -12.18 -8.14 7.38
N ASP A 8 -13.23 -8.86 6.99
CA ASP A 8 -13.11 -10.19 6.40
C ASP A 8 -12.73 -10.12 4.92
N MET A 9 -11.60 -10.73 4.57
CA MET A 9 -11.04 -10.81 3.23
C MET A 9 -11.11 -12.21 2.64
N SER A 10 -11.79 -13.17 3.29
CA SER A 10 -11.82 -14.59 2.88
C SER A 10 -12.32 -14.81 1.45
N HIS A 11 -13.18 -13.93 0.96
CA HIS A 11 -13.78 -14.00 -0.37
C HIS A 11 -13.26 -12.90 -1.32
N TRP A 12 -12.06 -12.36 -1.08
CA TRP A 12 -11.56 -11.22 -1.82
C TRP A 12 -11.55 -11.39 -3.35
N ARG A 13 -11.23 -12.61 -3.86
CA ARG A 13 -11.19 -12.90 -5.29
C ARG A 13 -12.56 -12.82 -5.96
N ARG A 14 -13.64 -13.15 -5.22
CA ARG A 14 -15.02 -12.99 -5.68
C ARG A 14 -15.42 -11.51 -5.67
N ASP A 15 -15.02 -10.81 -4.63
CA ASP A 15 -15.43 -9.42 -4.37
C ASP A 15 -14.62 -8.41 -5.18
N LEU A 16 -13.44 -8.82 -5.68
CA LEU A 16 -12.55 -8.05 -6.55
C LEU A 16 -11.93 -8.98 -7.60
N PRO A 17 -12.59 -9.19 -8.75
CA PRO A 17 -12.06 -10.04 -9.82
C PRO A 17 -10.72 -9.55 -10.36
N LEU A 18 -9.87 -10.47 -10.84
CA LEU A 18 -8.55 -10.16 -11.38
C LEU A 18 -8.61 -9.13 -12.52
N ALA A 19 -9.64 -9.17 -13.35
CA ALA A 19 -9.85 -8.19 -14.42
C ALA A 19 -9.94 -6.75 -13.86
N GLN A 20 -10.63 -6.57 -12.74
CA GLN A 20 -10.74 -5.26 -12.08
C GLN A 20 -9.41 -4.84 -11.45
N VAL A 21 -8.68 -5.77 -10.80
CA VAL A 21 -7.32 -5.50 -10.31
C VAL A 21 -6.42 -5.05 -11.45
N THR A 22 -6.48 -5.75 -12.57
CA THR A 22 -5.69 -5.42 -13.78
C THR A 22 -6.03 -4.02 -14.29
N GLN A 23 -7.32 -3.68 -14.36
CA GLN A 23 -7.77 -2.36 -14.80
C GLN A 23 -7.30 -1.25 -13.85
N VAL A 24 -7.45 -1.42 -12.53
CA VAL A 24 -7.03 -0.43 -11.53
C VAL A 24 -5.50 -0.25 -11.56
N CYS A 25 -4.75 -1.33 -11.77
CA CYS A 25 -3.30 -1.29 -11.94
C CYS A 25 -2.86 -0.87 -13.35
N GLN A 26 -3.79 -0.41 -14.21
CA GLN A 26 -3.48 0.06 -15.57
C GLN A 26 -2.67 -0.95 -16.39
N HIS A 27 -3.02 -2.22 -16.25
CA HIS A 27 -2.35 -3.34 -16.93
C HIS A 27 -0.85 -3.50 -16.62
N ALA A 28 -0.32 -2.86 -15.54
CA ALA A 28 1.06 -3.04 -15.08
C ALA A 28 1.21 -4.39 -14.36
N PRO A 29 1.90 -5.40 -14.95
CA PRO A 29 1.89 -6.76 -14.42
C PRO A 29 2.47 -6.87 -13.00
N GLU A 30 3.53 -6.09 -12.71
CA GLU A 30 4.15 -6.05 -11.39
C GLU A 30 3.21 -5.51 -10.31
N SER A 31 2.38 -4.51 -10.64
CA SER A 31 1.38 -3.95 -9.72
C SER A 31 0.23 -4.93 -9.48
N VAL A 32 -0.24 -5.59 -10.53
CA VAL A 32 -1.27 -6.64 -10.44
C VAL A 32 -0.80 -7.78 -9.55
N LEU A 33 0.44 -8.25 -9.77
CA LEU A 33 1.02 -9.33 -8.99
C LEU A 33 1.22 -8.94 -7.53
N PHE A 34 1.72 -7.73 -7.28
CA PHE A 34 1.92 -7.18 -5.93
C PHE A 34 0.60 -7.13 -5.15
N TRP A 35 -0.42 -6.47 -5.69
CA TRP A 35 -1.70 -6.33 -4.99
C TRP A 35 -2.42 -7.66 -4.84
N GLY A 36 -2.37 -8.54 -5.84
CA GLY A 36 -2.89 -9.90 -5.72
C GLY A 36 -2.23 -10.69 -4.58
N LEU A 37 -0.91 -10.57 -4.42
CA LEU A 37 -0.18 -11.18 -3.31
C LEU A 37 -0.58 -10.56 -1.96
N MET A 38 -0.64 -9.23 -1.85
CA MET A 38 -0.99 -8.56 -0.59
C MET A 38 -2.41 -8.94 -0.14
N PHE A 39 -3.38 -8.96 -1.04
CA PHE A 39 -4.75 -9.36 -0.73
C PHE A 39 -4.85 -10.84 -0.34
N GLU A 40 -4.06 -11.70 -0.95
CA GLU A 40 -3.99 -13.11 -0.55
C GLU A 40 -3.41 -13.28 0.86
N LEU A 41 -2.33 -12.56 1.19
CA LEU A 41 -1.71 -12.59 2.51
C LEU A 41 -2.65 -12.05 3.61
N LEU A 42 -3.46 -11.03 3.28
CA LEU A 42 -4.52 -10.51 4.16
C LEU A 42 -5.62 -11.57 4.38
N ALA A 43 -6.12 -12.18 3.31
CA ALA A 43 -7.17 -13.20 3.38
C ALA A 43 -6.75 -14.41 4.22
N ARG A 44 -5.47 -14.77 4.16
CA ARG A 44 -4.88 -15.83 4.98
C ARG A 44 -4.55 -15.40 6.43
N GLY A 45 -4.80 -14.15 6.78
CA GLY A 45 -4.45 -13.59 8.08
C GLY A 45 -2.94 -13.58 8.37
N ILE A 46 -2.10 -13.62 7.33
CA ILE A 46 -0.64 -13.50 7.45
C ILE A 46 -0.25 -12.03 7.68
N ILE A 47 -0.96 -11.12 7.01
CA ILE A 47 -0.92 -9.69 7.27
C ILE A 47 -2.17 -9.32 8.06
N ASP A 48 -1.99 -8.51 9.10
CA ASP A 48 -3.07 -7.85 9.82
C ASP A 48 -2.83 -6.35 9.77
N SER A 49 -3.43 -5.69 8.78
CA SER A 49 -3.21 -4.28 8.50
C SER A 49 -4.49 -3.66 7.94
N TRP A 50 -4.93 -2.57 8.56
CA TRP A 50 -6.15 -1.86 8.15
C TRP A 50 -5.97 -1.10 6.84
N ASP A 51 -4.77 -0.60 6.56
CA ASP A 51 -4.42 0.19 5.37
C ASP A 51 -4.54 -0.61 4.08
N TYR A 52 -4.05 -1.85 4.04
CA TYR A 52 -4.24 -2.74 2.89
C TYR A 52 -5.74 -3.08 2.65
N ARG A 53 -6.52 -3.24 3.73
CA ARG A 53 -7.98 -3.43 3.61
C ARG A 53 -8.68 -2.18 3.07
N PHE A 54 -8.19 -1.01 3.45
CA PHE A 54 -8.69 0.26 2.92
C PHE A 54 -8.37 0.40 1.42
N ILE A 55 -7.16 0.03 1.00
CA ILE A 55 -6.78 0.00 -0.42
C ILE A 55 -7.65 -1.01 -1.20
N PHE A 56 -7.93 -2.17 -0.62
CA PHE A 56 -8.87 -3.13 -1.21
C PHE A 56 -10.26 -2.51 -1.45
N ALA A 57 -10.79 -1.76 -0.48
CA ALA A 57 -12.06 -1.05 -0.65
C ALA A 57 -11.98 0.01 -1.76
N ALA A 58 -10.87 0.73 -1.88
CA ALA A 58 -10.64 1.68 -2.96
C ALA A 58 -10.61 0.99 -4.34
N PHE A 59 -9.95 -0.17 -4.45
CA PHE A 59 -9.92 -0.97 -5.69
C PHE A 59 -11.31 -1.43 -6.11
N ARG A 60 -12.14 -1.87 -5.16
CA ARG A 60 -13.52 -2.29 -5.44
C ARG A 60 -14.39 -1.16 -5.99
N THR A 61 -14.14 0.06 -5.58
CA THR A 61 -14.93 1.24 -5.99
C THR A 61 -14.32 2.00 -7.17
N GLY A 62 -13.15 1.57 -7.66
CA GLY A 62 -12.40 2.34 -8.67
C GLY A 62 -11.92 3.70 -8.14
N GLY A 63 -11.77 3.82 -6.81
CA GLY A 63 -11.39 5.07 -6.16
C GLY A 63 -9.95 5.47 -6.45
N LEU A 64 -9.72 6.76 -6.60
CA LEU A 64 -8.38 7.35 -6.74
C LEU A 64 -7.97 8.06 -5.45
N THR A 65 -6.67 8.15 -5.21
CA THR A 65 -6.09 8.91 -4.09
C THR A 65 -5.48 10.20 -4.62
N ALA A 66 -5.90 11.34 -4.06
CA ALA A 66 -5.25 12.60 -4.33
C ALA A 66 -3.98 12.72 -3.50
N THR A 67 -2.84 12.94 -4.15
CA THR A 67 -1.54 13.08 -3.51
C THR A 67 -0.96 14.46 -3.87
N ALA A 68 -0.45 15.17 -2.86
CA ALA A 68 0.24 16.44 -3.10
C ALA A 68 1.57 16.20 -3.84
N ASN A 69 1.93 17.11 -4.76
CA ASN A 69 3.18 17.05 -5.51
C ASN A 69 4.43 17.31 -4.65
N THR A 70 4.23 17.78 -3.44
CA THR A 70 5.31 18.07 -2.49
C THR A 70 4.99 17.44 -1.14
N ASN A 71 6.02 17.06 -0.39
CA ASN A 71 5.81 16.57 0.97
C ASN A 71 5.34 17.73 1.87
N LEU A 72 4.14 17.59 2.42
CA LEU A 72 3.50 18.58 3.29
C LEU A 72 3.53 18.18 4.77
N VAL A 73 4.08 17.00 5.10
CA VAL A 73 4.02 16.44 6.46
C VAL A 73 5.38 16.00 6.96
N THR A 74 5.57 16.09 8.28
CA THR A 74 6.71 15.49 8.98
C THR A 74 6.21 14.26 9.75
N ASN A 75 6.84 13.11 9.52
CA ASN A 75 6.55 11.93 10.30
C ASN A 75 7.40 11.95 11.58
N LEU A 76 6.78 12.24 12.71
CA LEU A 76 7.43 12.28 14.04
C LEU A 76 7.70 10.87 14.61
N GLY A 77 7.09 9.83 14.03
CA GLY A 77 7.28 8.43 14.45
C GLY A 77 8.50 7.74 13.82
N ILE A 78 9.48 8.50 13.31
CA ILE A 78 10.74 7.95 12.77
C ILE A 78 11.86 8.23 13.76
N GLY A 79 12.61 7.18 14.15
CA GLY A 79 13.74 7.33 15.06
C GLY A 79 14.04 6.06 15.85
N ALA A 80 15.04 6.12 16.74
CA ALA A 80 15.48 4.97 17.53
C ALA A 80 14.34 4.35 18.36
N GLU A 81 13.45 5.18 18.90
CA GLU A 81 12.30 4.78 19.72
C GLU A 81 11.06 4.39 18.90
N ALA A 82 11.11 4.51 17.57
CA ALA A 82 9.97 4.17 16.72
C ALA A 82 9.70 2.67 16.71
N THR A 83 8.41 2.29 16.76
CA THR A 83 7.98 0.89 16.72
C THR A 83 8.32 0.20 15.40
N HIS A 84 8.19 0.91 14.28
CA HIS A 84 8.29 0.32 12.95
C HIS A 84 9.41 0.92 12.08
N THR A 85 9.65 2.23 12.14
CA THR A 85 10.55 2.93 11.22
C THR A 85 11.71 3.57 11.97
N LYS A 86 12.84 2.87 12.02
CA LYS A 86 14.05 3.31 12.75
C LYS A 86 14.86 4.36 11.98
N THR A 87 14.82 4.33 10.65
CA THR A 87 15.57 5.22 9.77
C THR A 87 14.66 5.90 8.77
N LEU A 88 14.98 7.14 8.39
CA LEU A 88 14.24 7.88 7.38
C LEU A 88 14.40 7.19 6.02
N PRO A 89 13.32 6.77 5.35
CA PRO A 89 13.40 6.23 4.01
C PRO A 89 13.99 7.24 3.02
N SER A 90 14.87 6.80 2.13
CA SER A 90 15.60 7.67 1.19
C SER A 90 14.71 8.45 0.21
N HIS A 91 13.49 7.98 -0.03
CA HIS A 91 12.51 8.64 -0.88
C HIS A 91 11.72 9.75 -0.17
N LEU A 92 11.75 9.81 1.16
CA LEU A 92 11.10 10.90 1.90
C LEU A 92 11.93 12.18 1.81
N ARG A 93 11.29 13.25 1.40
CA ARG A 93 11.87 14.59 1.35
C ARG A 93 11.42 15.39 2.57
N PRO A 94 12.20 16.40 2.99
CA PRO A 94 11.74 17.35 4.00
C PRO A 94 10.42 17.98 3.58
N PRO A 95 9.53 18.32 4.54
CA PRO A 95 8.29 19.02 4.21
C PRO A 95 8.59 20.39 3.62
N GLN A 96 7.77 20.79 2.67
CA GLN A 96 7.87 22.08 1.99
C GLN A 96 6.65 22.94 2.29
N ALA A 97 6.83 24.25 2.29
CA ALA A 97 5.72 25.17 2.41
C ALA A 97 4.79 25.08 1.19
N ILE A 98 3.49 25.22 1.42
CA ILE A 98 2.52 25.30 0.33
C ILE A 98 2.74 26.60 -0.43
N LEU A 99 3.03 26.48 -1.72
CA LEU A 99 3.15 27.64 -2.61
C LEU A 99 1.76 28.18 -2.96
N GLN A 100 1.60 29.48 -2.86
CA GLN A 100 0.40 30.21 -3.30
C GLN A 100 0.66 30.86 -4.66
N PRO A 101 -0.36 30.93 -5.55
CA PRO A 101 -1.72 30.40 -5.37
C PRO A 101 -1.80 28.87 -5.56
N LEU A 102 -2.74 28.23 -4.86
CA LEU A 102 -3.02 26.80 -5.07
C LEU A 102 -3.65 26.62 -6.46
N THR A 103 -3.11 25.68 -7.21
CA THR A 103 -3.66 25.29 -8.51
C THR A 103 -4.39 23.96 -8.40
N GLN A 104 -5.63 23.93 -8.86
CA GLN A 104 -6.40 22.70 -8.94
C GLN A 104 -5.97 21.86 -10.15
N PRO A 105 -5.97 20.53 -10.06
CA PRO A 105 -5.76 19.68 -11.22
C PRO A 105 -6.84 19.93 -12.27
N ARG A 106 -6.48 19.90 -13.55
CA ARG A 106 -7.43 20.13 -14.66
C ARG A 106 -8.45 18.99 -14.82
N GLY A 107 -8.21 17.85 -14.21
CA GLY A 107 -9.08 16.68 -14.25
C GLY A 107 -8.68 15.64 -13.21
N ILE A 108 -9.58 14.69 -12.93
CA ILE A 108 -9.32 13.55 -12.06
C ILE A 108 -8.80 12.42 -12.96
N VAL A 109 -7.48 12.34 -13.06
CA VAL A 109 -6.79 11.34 -13.88
C VAL A 109 -5.64 10.72 -13.09
N VAL A 110 -5.30 9.47 -13.41
CA VAL A 110 -4.16 8.80 -12.81
C VAL A 110 -2.87 9.34 -13.44
N ASP A 111 -1.89 9.70 -12.61
CA ASP A 111 -0.51 9.92 -13.05
C ASP A 111 0.21 8.58 -13.11
N GLU A 112 0.24 7.97 -14.30
CA GLU A 112 0.84 6.66 -14.51
C GLU A 112 2.35 6.62 -14.20
N ALA A 113 3.05 7.73 -14.41
CA ALA A 113 4.49 7.80 -14.13
C ALA A 113 4.75 7.82 -12.63
N ALA A 114 3.97 8.61 -11.88
CA ALA A 114 4.03 8.65 -10.43
C ALA A 114 3.61 7.29 -9.83
N GLU A 115 2.54 6.68 -10.33
CA GLU A 115 2.07 5.36 -9.88
C GLU A 115 3.16 4.30 -10.05
N ARG A 116 3.77 4.19 -11.24
CA ARG A 116 4.88 3.25 -11.50
C ARG A 116 6.07 3.51 -10.59
N TRP A 117 6.39 4.78 -10.35
CA TRP A 117 7.49 5.15 -9.47
C TRP A 117 7.22 4.72 -8.02
N VAL A 118 6.02 4.99 -7.50
CA VAL A 118 5.59 4.59 -6.16
C VAL A 118 5.62 3.07 -6.01
N MET A 119 5.04 2.34 -6.96
CA MET A 119 5.02 0.89 -6.92
C MET A 119 6.42 0.28 -6.87
N ARG A 120 7.39 0.82 -7.63
CA ARG A 120 8.76 0.31 -7.65
C ARG A 120 9.61 0.74 -6.45
N ASN A 121 9.53 2.00 -6.05
CA ASN A 121 10.48 2.60 -5.11
C ASN A 121 9.95 2.67 -3.68
N VAL A 122 8.64 2.71 -3.49
CA VAL A 122 8.00 2.77 -2.17
C VAL A 122 7.42 1.41 -1.80
N MET A 123 6.65 0.81 -2.69
CA MET A 123 5.99 -0.48 -2.44
C MET A 123 6.92 -1.68 -2.70
N GLU A 124 8.10 -1.46 -3.30
CA GLU A 124 9.04 -2.51 -3.70
C GLU A 124 8.35 -3.62 -4.53
N ALA A 125 7.44 -3.24 -5.44
CA ALA A 125 6.65 -4.15 -6.28
C ALA A 125 7.50 -4.75 -7.42
N THR A 126 8.58 -5.40 -7.05
CA THR A 126 9.46 -6.18 -7.92
C THR A 126 9.50 -7.63 -7.43
N LEU A 127 9.83 -8.59 -8.27
CA LEU A 127 9.89 -9.99 -7.84
C LEU A 127 10.77 -10.20 -6.60
N PRO A 128 12.01 -9.66 -6.54
CA PRO A 128 12.82 -9.75 -5.32
C PRO A 128 12.20 -9.03 -4.12
N GLY A 129 11.61 -7.85 -4.32
CA GLY A 129 10.95 -7.07 -3.28
C GLY A 129 9.75 -7.81 -2.69
N MET A 130 8.87 -8.34 -3.55
CA MET A 130 7.71 -9.13 -3.13
C MET A 130 8.10 -10.40 -2.37
N SER A 131 9.12 -11.13 -2.82
CA SER A 131 9.64 -12.32 -2.13
C SER A 131 10.16 -11.96 -0.75
N LYS A 132 10.92 -10.88 -0.63
CA LYS A 132 11.44 -10.36 0.64
C LYS A 132 10.32 -9.94 1.59
N GLN A 133 9.29 -9.26 1.09
CA GLN A 133 8.13 -8.86 1.90
C GLN A 133 7.35 -10.07 2.39
N ALA A 134 7.04 -11.03 1.51
CA ALA A 134 6.34 -12.25 1.89
C ALA A 134 7.11 -13.03 2.97
N ALA A 135 8.42 -13.18 2.82
CA ALA A 135 9.27 -13.81 3.81
C ALA A 135 9.24 -13.09 5.17
N ARG A 136 9.29 -11.75 5.17
CA ARG A 136 9.18 -10.93 6.41
C ARG A 136 7.85 -11.15 7.13
N PHE A 137 6.73 -11.17 6.40
CA PHE A 137 5.40 -11.38 6.99
C PHE A 137 5.27 -12.79 7.58
N LEU A 138 5.72 -13.82 6.86
CA LEU A 138 5.71 -15.20 7.34
C LEU A 138 6.56 -15.37 8.60
N THR A 139 7.77 -14.82 8.63
CA THR A 139 8.65 -14.86 9.81
C THR A 139 8.02 -14.18 11.02
N ARG A 140 7.38 -13.01 10.83
CA ARG A 140 6.66 -12.32 11.92
C ARG A 140 5.51 -13.15 12.46
N ARG A 141 4.76 -13.82 11.59
CA ARG A 141 3.66 -14.71 12.01
C ARG A 141 4.18 -15.88 12.84
N ILE A 142 5.22 -16.56 12.38
CA ILE A 142 5.84 -17.69 13.12
C ILE A 142 6.28 -17.23 14.52
N ARG A 143 6.96 -16.08 14.63
CA ARG A 143 7.37 -15.54 15.92
C ARG A 143 6.19 -15.25 16.85
N ARG A 144 5.09 -14.66 16.33
CA ARG A 144 3.88 -14.41 17.14
C ARG A 144 3.29 -15.72 17.70
N PHE A 145 3.22 -16.79 16.91
CA PHE A 145 2.75 -18.09 17.39
C PHE A 145 3.68 -18.69 18.46
N ALA A 146 4.97 -18.59 18.31
CA ALA A 146 5.94 -19.11 19.30
C ALA A 146 5.84 -18.41 20.65
N PHE A 147 5.53 -17.09 20.68
CA PHE A 147 5.38 -16.33 21.92
C PHE A 147 3.97 -16.39 22.54
N SER A 148 2.96 -16.93 21.85
CA SER A 148 1.60 -17.05 22.40
C SER A 148 1.36 -18.38 23.12
N GLN A 149 2.34 -19.29 23.12
CA GLN A 149 2.29 -20.61 23.78
C GLN A 149 3.18 -20.71 25.04
N GLY A 150 3.81 -19.63 25.46
CA GLY A 150 4.56 -19.52 26.72
C GLY A 150 3.92 -18.48 27.63
#